data_cc2015a29069da3c0cf71111cbc324a6
#
_entry.id   cc2015a29069da3c0cf71111cbc324a6
#
_cell.length_a   1.000
_cell.length_b   1.000
_cell.length_c   1.000
_cell.angle_alpha   90.00
_cell.angle_beta   90.00
_cell.angle_gamma   90.00
#
_symmetry.space_group_name_H-M   'P 1'
#
loop_
_entity.id
_entity.type
_entity.pdbx_description
1 polymer ?
#
loop_
_entity_poly.entity_id
_entity_poly.type
_entity_poly.pdbx_seq_one_letter_code
_entity_poly.pdbx_strand_id
1 'polypeptide(L)'
;MRVIAGKFKSRPLQSLRGMDIRPTSDRLRETLFNVLTAGNPASLEGSVWLDLFAGTGAVGIEALSRGAKLVCFVESSPAAASVIRQNLLTLNIVDGFKLYQEELPRAFWRMEREHVAADVVFIDPPYRMQDAYRETLRALADSPVVWAMSMVIAEHEKKFDPGEEFGPLRRFRKLVQGSAALSFYRMGSAADLRA
;
A
#
# COMPACT_ATOMS: atom_id res chain seq x y z
N MET A 1 -10.72 -1.47 14.69
CA MET A 1 -9.68 -1.96 13.78
C MET A 1 -8.56 -2.59 14.59
N ARG A 2 -7.90 -3.63 14.11
CA ARG A 2 -6.82 -4.36 14.81
C ARG A 2 -5.83 -4.95 13.81
N VAL A 3 -4.63 -5.31 14.27
CA VAL A 3 -3.68 -6.14 13.51
C VAL A 3 -4.24 -7.56 13.38
N ILE A 4 -4.18 -8.13 12.18
CA ILE A 4 -4.83 -9.42 11.86
C ILE A 4 -3.92 -10.59 12.17
N ALA A 5 -2.63 -10.51 11.79
CA ALA A 5 -1.68 -11.61 11.95
C ALA A 5 -0.25 -11.10 12.27
N GLY A 6 0.67 -12.03 12.45
CA GLY A 6 2.09 -11.75 12.70
C GLY A 6 2.39 -11.35 14.14
N LYS A 7 3.52 -10.66 14.33
CA LYS A 7 4.11 -10.30 15.64
C LYS A 7 3.14 -9.50 16.54
N PHE A 8 2.29 -8.65 15.95
CA PHE A 8 1.37 -7.77 16.66
C PHE A 8 -0.09 -8.23 16.57
N LYS A 9 -0.35 -9.48 16.23
CA LYS A 9 -1.71 -10.04 16.08
C LYS A 9 -2.63 -9.62 17.22
N SER A 10 -3.88 -9.25 16.86
CA SER A 10 -4.98 -8.85 17.74
C SER A 10 -4.78 -7.52 18.49
N ARG A 11 -3.63 -6.84 18.36
CA ARG A 11 -3.40 -5.54 18.97
C ARG A 11 -4.32 -4.49 18.33
N PRO A 12 -5.00 -3.65 19.13
CA PRO A 12 -5.89 -2.63 18.61
C PRO A 12 -5.10 -1.51 17.90
N LEU A 13 -5.70 -0.96 16.84
CA LEU A 13 -5.24 0.23 16.14
C LEU A 13 -6.27 1.35 16.29
N GLN A 14 -5.79 2.55 16.52
CA GLN A 14 -6.63 3.74 16.54
C GLN A 14 -7.11 4.06 15.12
N SER A 15 -8.32 4.60 15.02
CA SER A 15 -8.91 5.10 13.78
C SER A 15 -9.16 6.60 13.87
N LEU A 16 -9.24 7.27 12.73
CA LEU A 16 -9.62 8.67 12.67
C LEU A 16 -11.10 8.81 13.05
N ARG A 17 -11.40 9.60 14.08
CA ARG A 17 -12.78 9.91 14.47
C ARG A 17 -13.36 10.98 13.53
N GLY A 18 -14.56 10.75 13.01
CA GLY A 18 -15.36 11.76 12.31
C GLY A 18 -14.92 12.12 10.88
N MET A 19 -14.02 11.38 10.29
CA MET A 19 -13.73 11.46 8.85
C MET A 19 -14.45 10.35 8.10
N ASP A 20 -15.01 10.66 6.92
CA ASP A 20 -15.56 9.70 5.93
C ASP A 20 -14.49 8.77 5.31
N ILE A 21 -13.41 8.54 6.04
CA ILE A 21 -12.39 7.58 5.67
C ILE A 21 -12.93 6.21 6.09
N ARG A 22 -13.42 5.47 5.12
CA ARG A 22 -13.75 4.06 5.30
C ARG A 22 -12.40 3.33 5.47
N PRO A 23 -12.05 2.85 6.67
CA PRO A 23 -10.83 2.07 6.82
C PRO A 23 -10.94 0.84 5.93
N THR A 24 -9.86 0.47 5.25
CA THR A 24 -9.74 -0.88 4.65
C THR A 24 -10.27 -1.87 5.68
N SER A 25 -11.36 -2.53 5.35
CA SER A 25 -12.01 -3.41 6.33
C SER A 25 -11.03 -4.51 6.76
N ASP A 26 -11.09 -4.94 8.02
CA ASP A 26 -10.25 -6.04 8.50
C ASP A 26 -10.32 -7.25 7.55
N ARG A 27 -11.50 -7.52 6.98
CA ARG A 27 -11.72 -8.61 6.02
C ARG A 27 -11.01 -8.39 4.67
N LEU A 28 -11.01 -7.16 4.14
CA LEU A 28 -10.33 -6.89 2.86
C LEU A 28 -8.81 -6.90 3.04
N ARG A 29 -8.31 -6.37 4.16
CA ARG A 29 -6.91 -6.45 4.55
C ARG A 29 -6.46 -7.90 4.73
N GLU A 30 -7.25 -8.74 5.39
CA GLU A 30 -7.01 -10.18 5.48
C GLU A 30 -6.91 -10.83 4.09
N THR A 31 -7.84 -10.51 3.20
CA THR A 31 -7.82 -11.02 1.82
C THR A 31 -6.58 -10.57 1.06
N LEU A 32 -6.19 -9.29 1.15
CA LEU A 32 -4.97 -8.75 0.57
C LEU A 32 -3.75 -9.59 0.98
N PHE A 33 -3.55 -9.73 2.28
CA PHE A 33 -2.39 -10.44 2.80
C PHE A 33 -2.44 -11.95 2.51
N ASN A 34 -3.61 -12.59 2.51
CA ASN A 34 -3.76 -13.99 2.11
C ASN A 34 -3.37 -14.21 0.65
N VAL A 35 -3.70 -13.27 -0.25
CA VAL A 35 -3.27 -13.33 -1.65
C VAL A 35 -1.75 -13.22 -1.76
N LEU A 36 -1.14 -12.31 -1.02
CA LEU A 36 0.30 -12.06 -1.05
C LEU A 36 1.13 -13.20 -0.46
N THR A 37 0.57 -13.93 0.51
CA THR A 37 1.24 -15.05 1.19
C THR A 37 0.76 -16.41 0.68
N ALA A 38 -0.06 -16.46 -0.37
CA ALA A 38 -0.55 -17.72 -0.93
C ALA A 38 0.61 -18.61 -1.40
N GLY A 39 0.70 -19.80 -0.83
CA GLY A 39 1.76 -20.76 -1.13
C GLY A 39 3.10 -20.52 -0.42
N ASN A 40 3.35 -19.34 0.14
CA ASN A 40 4.54 -19.03 0.92
C ASN A 40 4.22 -18.00 2.02
N PRO A 41 3.99 -18.43 3.28
CA PRO A 41 3.72 -17.53 4.40
C PRO A 41 4.85 -16.55 4.70
N ALA A 42 6.08 -16.88 4.34
CA ALA A 42 7.27 -16.04 4.55
C ALA A 42 7.55 -15.06 3.37
N SER A 43 6.67 -14.99 2.36
CA SER A 43 6.90 -14.15 1.17
C SER A 43 7.02 -12.65 1.46
N LEU A 44 6.60 -12.20 2.64
CA LEU A 44 6.69 -10.81 3.06
C LEU A 44 7.90 -10.52 3.95
N GLU A 45 8.60 -11.55 4.42
CA GLU A 45 9.77 -11.37 5.28
C GLU A 45 10.89 -10.63 4.52
N GLY A 46 11.43 -9.61 5.15
CA GLY A 46 12.49 -8.78 4.57
C GLY A 46 12.05 -7.82 3.47
N SER A 47 10.77 -7.81 3.08
CA SER A 47 10.25 -6.95 2.00
C SER A 47 10.22 -5.45 2.38
N VAL A 48 10.30 -4.60 1.36
CA VAL A 48 10.13 -3.15 1.44
C VAL A 48 8.74 -2.78 0.90
N TRP A 49 7.96 -2.06 1.70
CA TRP A 49 6.59 -1.66 1.39
C TRP A 49 6.44 -0.16 1.25
N LEU A 50 5.63 0.26 0.30
CA LEU A 50 5.06 1.60 0.26
C LEU A 50 3.56 1.50 0.57
N ASP A 51 3.13 2.22 1.59
CA ASP A 51 1.72 2.40 1.96
C ASP A 51 1.34 3.84 1.59
N LEU A 52 0.79 4.00 0.38
CA LEU A 52 0.46 5.29 -0.20
C LEU A 52 -0.99 5.66 0.14
N PHE A 53 -1.21 6.90 0.58
CA PHE A 53 -2.46 7.35 1.22
C PHE A 53 -2.72 6.55 2.49
N ALA A 54 -1.71 6.42 3.35
CA ALA A 54 -1.64 5.44 4.41
C ALA A 54 -2.73 5.58 5.50
N GLY A 55 -3.39 6.74 5.60
CA GLY A 55 -4.49 6.97 6.53
C GLY A 55 -4.12 6.69 7.99
N THR A 56 -4.58 5.57 8.52
CA THR A 56 -4.24 5.12 9.88
C THR A 56 -2.97 4.27 9.95
N GLY A 57 -2.37 3.94 8.79
CA GLY A 57 -1.22 3.05 8.66
C GLY A 57 -1.53 1.55 8.83
N ALA A 58 -2.80 1.18 8.77
CA ALA A 58 -3.22 -0.19 9.11
C ALA A 58 -2.63 -1.25 8.17
N VAL A 59 -2.46 -0.94 6.87
CA VAL A 59 -1.90 -1.88 5.89
C VAL A 59 -0.40 -2.00 6.10
N GLY A 60 0.33 -0.89 6.20
CA GLY A 60 1.77 -0.92 6.45
C GLY A 60 2.12 -1.54 7.81
N ILE A 61 1.34 -1.27 8.87
CA ILE A 61 1.53 -1.90 10.18
C ILE A 61 1.29 -3.42 10.10
N GLU A 62 0.31 -3.87 9.34
CA GLU A 62 0.09 -5.30 9.09
C GLU A 62 1.29 -5.93 8.37
N ALA A 63 1.88 -5.23 7.38
CA ALA A 63 3.10 -5.68 6.70
C ALA A 63 4.27 -5.81 7.67
N LEU A 64 4.52 -4.81 8.54
CA LEU A 64 5.53 -4.90 9.62
C LEU A 64 5.27 -6.08 10.54
N SER A 65 4.02 -6.29 10.91
CA SER A 65 3.61 -7.42 11.78
C SER A 65 3.94 -8.78 11.15
N ARG A 66 3.95 -8.85 9.82
CA ARG A 66 4.23 -10.07 9.04
C ARG A 66 5.67 -10.18 8.55
N GLY A 67 6.56 -9.32 9.04
CA GLY A 67 8.00 -9.44 8.80
C GLY A 67 8.57 -8.54 7.70
N ALA A 68 7.81 -7.57 7.18
CA ALA A 68 8.38 -6.55 6.31
C ALA A 68 9.57 -5.86 7.01
N LYS A 69 10.66 -5.66 6.27
CA LYS A 69 11.87 -5.01 6.77
C LYS A 69 11.71 -3.50 6.90
N LEU A 70 11.01 -2.91 5.96
CA LEU A 70 10.80 -1.47 5.89
C LEU A 70 9.42 -1.16 5.34
N VAL A 71 8.69 -0.25 5.99
CA VAL A 71 7.47 0.34 5.46
C VAL A 71 7.61 1.84 5.36
N CYS A 72 7.42 2.37 4.15
CA CYS A 72 7.35 3.79 3.88
C CYS A 72 5.88 4.21 3.83
N PHE A 73 5.40 4.86 4.87
CA PHE A 73 4.06 5.45 4.92
C PHE A 73 4.09 6.82 4.24
N VAL A 74 3.17 7.07 3.31
CA VAL A 74 2.96 8.38 2.70
C VAL A 74 1.55 8.86 3.04
N GLU A 75 1.47 9.97 3.76
CA GLU A 75 0.21 10.53 4.22
C GLU A 75 0.32 12.06 4.35
N SER A 76 -0.47 12.78 3.57
CA SER A 76 -0.40 14.26 3.55
C SER A 76 -1.14 14.93 4.71
N SER A 77 -2.18 14.27 5.26
CA SER A 77 -2.96 14.80 6.37
C SER A 77 -2.16 14.76 7.69
N PRO A 78 -1.92 15.91 8.36
CA PRO A 78 -1.26 15.91 9.66
C PRO A 78 -1.99 15.10 10.73
N ALA A 79 -3.33 15.10 10.69
CA ALA A 79 -4.15 14.34 11.63
C ALA A 79 -3.97 12.82 11.42
N ALA A 80 -3.98 12.35 10.17
CA ALA A 80 -3.76 10.94 9.86
C ALA A 80 -2.33 10.51 10.16
N ALA A 81 -1.33 11.32 9.79
CA ALA A 81 0.07 11.08 10.14
C ALA A 81 0.30 10.98 11.66
N SER A 82 -0.43 11.77 12.46
CA SER A 82 -0.40 11.66 13.92
C SER A 82 -0.95 10.32 14.41
N VAL A 83 -2.04 9.83 13.78
CA VAL A 83 -2.61 8.51 14.11
C VAL A 83 -1.63 7.38 13.76
N ILE A 84 -0.93 7.46 12.62
CA ILE A 84 0.12 6.49 12.27
C ILE A 84 1.19 6.45 13.38
N ARG A 85 1.73 7.60 13.78
CA ARG A 85 2.74 7.69 14.88
C ARG A 85 2.22 7.07 16.17
N GLN A 86 0.96 7.38 16.54
CA GLN A 86 0.35 6.84 17.75
C GLN A 86 0.17 5.33 17.68
N ASN A 87 -0.23 4.78 16.54
CA ASN A 87 -0.36 3.35 16.32
C ASN A 87 1.00 2.64 16.44
N LEU A 88 2.04 3.17 15.79
CA LEU A 88 3.40 2.65 15.88
C LEU A 88 3.92 2.66 17.32
N LEU A 89 3.72 3.78 18.05
CA LEU A 89 4.11 3.92 19.44
C LEU A 89 3.39 2.91 20.34
N THR A 90 2.06 2.77 20.19
CA THR A 90 1.25 1.83 20.97
C THR A 90 1.68 0.37 20.79
N LEU A 91 2.22 0.06 19.63
CA LEU A 91 2.75 -1.27 19.30
C LEU A 91 4.22 -1.44 19.67
N ASN A 92 4.89 -0.40 20.20
CA ASN A 92 6.34 -0.35 20.47
C ASN A 92 7.17 -0.63 19.19
N ILE A 93 6.70 -0.14 18.04
CA ILE A 93 7.46 -0.18 16.78
C ILE A 93 8.35 1.05 16.74
N VAL A 94 9.66 0.88 16.90
CA VAL A 94 10.64 1.96 16.99
C VAL A 94 11.50 2.10 15.74
N ASP A 95 11.52 1.07 14.88
CA ASP A 95 12.30 1.01 13.64
C ASP A 95 11.53 0.25 12.54
N GLY A 96 12.15 0.07 11.38
CA GLY A 96 11.54 -0.61 10.24
C GLY A 96 10.49 0.24 9.52
N PHE A 97 10.41 1.54 9.77
CA PHE A 97 9.48 2.43 9.07
C PHE A 97 10.07 3.81 8.76
N LYS A 98 9.48 4.45 7.74
CA LYS A 98 9.62 5.88 7.43
C LYS A 98 8.23 6.48 7.27
N LEU A 99 8.02 7.71 7.72
CA LEU A 99 6.76 8.43 7.54
C LEU A 99 7.04 9.73 6.76
N TYR A 100 6.54 9.77 5.53
CA TYR A 100 6.54 10.95 4.66
C TYR A 100 5.21 11.67 4.82
N GLN A 101 5.22 12.73 5.64
CA GLN A 101 4.04 13.58 5.81
C GLN A 101 4.01 14.63 4.70
N GLU A 102 3.75 14.16 3.48
CA GLU A 102 3.87 14.93 2.24
C GLU A 102 2.87 14.42 1.21
N GLU A 103 2.62 15.20 0.16
CA GLU A 103 1.91 14.73 -1.03
C GLU A 103 2.80 13.81 -1.87
N LEU A 104 2.18 12.91 -2.64
CA LEU A 104 2.87 11.87 -3.39
C LEU A 104 4.01 12.34 -4.31
N PRO A 105 3.87 13.38 -5.14
CA PRO A 105 4.96 13.80 -6.01
C PRO A 105 6.24 14.14 -5.23
N ARG A 106 6.08 14.75 -4.06
CA ARG A 106 7.20 15.13 -3.19
C ARG A 106 7.78 13.92 -2.47
N ALA A 107 6.92 13.02 -1.98
CA ALA A 107 7.33 11.79 -1.34
C ALA A 107 8.10 10.88 -2.31
N PHE A 108 7.67 10.74 -3.56
CA PHE A 108 8.39 9.98 -4.59
C PHE A 108 9.78 10.55 -4.84
N TRP A 109 9.89 11.85 -5.06
CA TRP A 109 11.20 12.50 -5.25
C TRP A 109 12.16 12.25 -4.08
N ARG A 110 11.67 12.26 -2.83
CA ARG A 110 12.48 11.92 -1.66
C ARG A 110 12.89 10.46 -1.64
N MET A 111 11.95 9.54 -1.89
CA MET A 111 12.22 8.11 -1.91
C MET A 111 13.24 7.73 -2.99
N GLU A 112 13.16 8.35 -4.17
CA GLU A 112 14.14 8.17 -5.25
C GLU A 112 15.54 8.62 -4.82
N ARG A 113 15.67 9.78 -4.20
CA ARG A 113 16.94 10.25 -3.65
C ARG A 113 17.47 9.37 -2.52
N GLU A 114 16.61 8.74 -1.77
CA GLU A 114 16.94 7.80 -0.70
C GLU A 114 17.16 6.37 -1.24
N HIS A 115 17.10 6.17 -2.57
CA HIS A 115 17.25 4.88 -3.25
C HIS A 115 16.31 3.80 -2.70
N VAL A 116 15.08 4.17 -2.37
CA VAL A 116 14.06 3.21 -1.94
C VAL A 116 13.61 2.42 -3.16
N ALA A 117 13.73 1.09 -3.09
CA ALA A 117 13.16 0.16 -4.05
C ALA A 117 12.10 -0.70 -3.32
N ALA A 118 10.86 -0.65 -3.77
CA ALA A 118 9.75 -1.31 -3.11
C ALA A 118 9.45 -2.67 -3.72
N ASP A 119 9.26 -3.68 -2.87
CA ASP A 119 8.75 -4.99 -3.29
C ASP A 119 7.22 -4.95 -3.45
N VAL A 120 6.55 -4.20 -2.57
CA VAL A 120 5.09 -4.03 -2.61
C VAL A 120 4.72 -2.56 -2.46
N VAL A 121 3.83 -2.08 -3.33
CA VAL A 121 3.23 -0.75 -3.25
C VAL A 121 1.73 -0.91 -3.09
N PHE A 122 1.16 -0.35 -2.03
CA PHE A 122 -0.27 -0.31 -1.80
C PHE A 122 -0.79 1.11 -2.00
N ILE A 123 -1.90 1.25 -2.73
CA ILE A 123 -2.52 2.53 -3.13
C ILE A 123 -3.98 2.51 -2.69
N ASP A 124 -4.38 3.43 -1.80
CA ASP A 124 -5.75 3.56 -1.31
C ASP A 124 -6.16 5.02 -1.14
N PRO A 125 -6.22 5.82 -2.23
CA PRO A 125 -6.73 7.18 -2.13
C PRO A 125 -8.22 7.18 -1.80
N PRO A 126 -8.75 8.28 -1.20
CA PRO A 126 -10.18 8.42 -0.98
C PRO A 126 -10.96 8.19 -2.27
N TYR A 127 -12.02 7.40 -2.25
CA TYR A 127 -12.79 6.98 -3.45
C TYR A 127 -13.28 8.14 -4.33
N ARG A 128 -13.51 9.32 -3.74
CA ARG A 128 -13.85 10.54 -4.49
C ARG A 128 -12.70 11.06 -5.37
N MET A 129 -11.46 10.66 -5.10
CA MET A 129 -10.26 11.11 -5.80
C MET A 129 -9.88 10.12 -6.92
N GLN A 130 -10.79 9.91 -7.88
CA GLN A 130 -10.58 8.92 -8.95
C GLN A 130 -9.34 9.20 -9.82
N ASP A 131 -9.01 10.46 -10.04
CA ASP A 131 -7.81 10.84 -10.81
C ASP A 131 -6.52 10.48 -10.08
N ALA A 132 -6.52 10.53 -8.74
CA ALA A 132 -5.34 10.17 -7.94
C ALA A 132 -4.86 8.73 -8.20
N TYR A 133 -5.77 7.80 -8.51
CA TYR A 133 -5.38 6.43 -8.89
C TYR A 133 -4.54 6.42 -10.16
N ARG A 134 -5.02 7.10 -11.22
CA ARG A 134 -4.35 7.12 -12.52
C ARG A 134 -3.04 7.88 -12.48
N GLU A 135 -3.02 9.01 -11.79
CA GLU A 135 -1.82 9.83 -11.59
C GLU A 135 -0.75 9.05 -10.84
N THR A 136 -1.13 8.37 -9.72
CA THR A 136 -0.21 7.57 -8.93
C THR A 136 0.33 6.38 -9.72
N LEU A 137 -0.53 5.65 -10.45
CA LEU A 137 -0.11 4.50 -11.24
C LEU A 137 0.83 4.90 -12.39
N ARG A 138 0.60 6.05 -13.05
CA ARG A 138 1.51 6.60 -14.05
C ARG A 138 2.86 6.98 -13.43
N ALA A 139 2.83 7.70 -12.31
CA ALA A 139 4.05 8.11 -11.63
C ALA A 139 4.89 6.89 -11.19
N LEU A 140 4.25 5.83 -10.70
CA LEU A 140 4.92 4.59 -10.32
C LEU A 140 5.51 3.85 -11.53
N ALA A 141 4.84 3.88 -12.66
CA ALA A 141 5.31 3.22 -13.89
C ALA A 141 6.65 3.79 -14.39
N ASP A 142 6.90 5.08 -14.13
CA ASP A 142 8.10 5.79 -14.56
C ASP A 142 9.14 5.95 -13.43
N SER A 143 8.81 5.53 -12.20
CA SER A 143 9.67 5.74 -11.03
C SER A 143 10.59 4.54 -10.76
N PRO A 144 11.89 4.77 -10.48
CA PRO A 144 12.82 3.71 -10.07
C PRO A 144 12.49 3.10 -8.69
N VAL A 145 11.50 3.64 -7.98
CA VAL A 145 10.98 3.05 -6.74
C VAL A 145 10.30 1.71 -7.01
N VAL A 146 9.76 1.51 -8.23
CA VAL A 146 9.17 0.26 -8.71
C VAL A 146 10.14 -0.42 -9.66
N TRP A 147 10.44 -1.69 -9.41
CA TRP A 147 11.35 -2.51 -10.19
C TRP A 147 10.65 -3.75 -10.77
N ALA A 148 11.35 -4.55 -11.54
CA ALA A 148 10.75 -5.64 -12.31
C ALA A 148 9.95 -6.66 -11.47
N MET A 149 10.32 -6.87 -10.20
CA MET A 149 9.64 -7.80 -9.31
C MET A 149 8.62 -7.14 -8.37
N SER A 150 8.48 -5.82 -8.44
CA SER A 150 7.52 -5.08 -7.60
C SER A 150 6.10 -5.49 -7.92
N MET A 151 5.28 -5.58 -6.88
CA MET A 151 3.84 -5.72 -6.98
C MET A 151 3.16 -4.42 -6.56
N VAL A 152 2.39 -3.82 -7.46
CA VAL A 152 1.59 -2.64 -7.15
C VAL A 152 0.13 -3.05 -6.99
N ILE A 153 -0.51 -2.61 -5.92
CA ILE A 153 -1.87 -3.01 -5.56
C ILE A 153 -2.69 -1.76 -5.30
N ALA A 154 -3.81 -1.61 -6.00
CA ALA A 154 -4.76 -0.53 -5.77
C ALA A 154 -6.06 -1.07 -5.15
N GLU A 155 -6.42 -0.58 -3.96
CA GLU A 155 -7.76 -0.74 -3.41
C GLU A 155 -8.67 0.34 -4.01
N HIS A 156 -9.85 -0.03 -4.51
CA HIS A 156 -10.80 0.91 -5.11
C HIS A 156 -12.24 0.41 -4.98
N GLU A 157 -13.21 1.25 -5.26
CA GLU A 157 -14.60 0.81 -5.37
C GLU A 157 -14.79 -0.22 -6.47
N LYS A 158 -15.65 -1.22 -6.23
CA LYS A 158 -16.01 -2.23 -7.23
C LYS A 158 -16.49 -1.62 -8.56
N LYS A 159 -17.22 -0.50 -8.48
CA LYS A 159 -17.83 0.17 -9.63
C LYS A 159 -16.85 1.05 -10.41
N PHE A 160 -15.71 1.36 -9.84
CA PHE A 160 -14.65 2.14 -10.46
C PHE A 160 -13.58 1.21 -11.01
N ASP A 161 -12.94 1.60 -12.12
CA ASP A 161 -11.79 0.91 -12.68
C ASP A 161 -10.65 1.91 -12.88
N PRO A 162 -9.52 1.75 -12.15
CA PRO A 162 -8.35 2.60 -12.30
C PRO A 162 -7.75 2.56 -13.71
N GLY A 163 -7.89 1.42 -14.42
CA GLY A 163 -7.26 1.15 -15.70
C GLY A 163 -6.41 -0.12 -15.67
N GLU A 164 -6.08 -0.62 -16.87
CA GLU A 164 -5.34 -1.89 -17.00
C GLU A 164 -3.85 -1.68 -17.26
N GLU A 165 -3.50 -0.55 -17.90
CA GLU A 165 -2.15 -0.30 -18.39
C GLU A 165 -1.68 1.13 -18.12
N PHE A 166 -0.44 1.24 -17.61
CA PHE A 166 0.23 2.52 -17.35
C PHE A 166 1.72 2.37 -17.74
N GLY A 167 2.07 2.77 -18.97
CA GLY A 167 3.41 2.51 -19.48
C GLY A 167 3.75 1.01 -19.42
N PRO A 168 4.83 0.62 -18.74
CA PRO A 168 5.20 -0.80 -18.57
C PRO A 168 4.37 -1.52 -17.48
N LEU A 169 3.61 -0.80 -16.65
CA LEU A 169 2.85 -1.38 -15.56
C LEU A 169 1.53 -1.98 -16.10
N ARG A 170 1.33 -3.28 -15.88
CA ARG A 170 0.17 -4.05 -16.39
C ARG A 170 -0.61 -4.69 -15.26
N ARG A 171 -1.96 -4.56 -15.29
CA ARG A 171 -2.83 -5.29 -14.38
C ARG A 171 -2.92 -6.76 -14.81
N PHE A 172 -2.53 -7.66 -13.91
CA PHE A 172 -2.61 -9.10 -14.16
C PHE A 172 -3.73 -9.78 -13.36
N ARG A 173 -4.29 -9.10 -12.36
CA ARG A 173 -5.36 -9.65 -11.51
C ARG A 173 -6.26 -8.55 -10.97
N LYS A 174 -7.56 -8.83 -10.89
CA LYS A 174 -8.55 -8.03 -10.13
C LYS A 174 -9.34 -8.97 -9.23
N LEU A 175 -9.48 -8.61 -7.97
CA LEU A 175 -10.26 -9.34 -6.98
C LEU A 175 -11.34 -8.42 -6.43
N VAL A 176 -12.58 -8.90 -6.39
CA VAL A 176 -13.73 -8.14 -5.87
C VAL A 176 -14.18 -8.72 -4.56
N GLN A 177 -14.39 -7.88 -3.55
CA GLN A 177 -14.90 -8.27 -2.25
C GLN A 177 -15.90 -7.24 -1.72
N GLY A 178 -17.16 -7.60 -1.69
CA GLY A 178 -18.23 -6.69 -1.30
C GLY A 178 -18.35 -5.50 -2.23
N SER A 179 -18.19 -4.28 -1.70
CA SER A 179 -18.19 -3.03 -2.47
C SER A 179 -16.80 -2.55 -2.88
N ALA A 180 -15.73 -3.25 -2.48
CA ALA A 180 -14.36 -2.93 -2.82
C ALA A 180 -13.75 -3.91 -3.83
N ALA A 181 -12.66 -3.51 -4.45
CA ALA A 181 -11.84 -4.33 -5.32
C ALA A 181 -10.36 -4.06 -5.07
N LEU A 182 -9.54 -5.07 -5.30
CA LEU A 182 -8.09 -4.99 -5.35
C LEU A 182 -7.63 -5.26 -6.77
N SER A 183 -6.96 -4.30 -7.40
CA SER A 183 -6.29 -4.46 -8.69
C SER A 183 -4.80 -4.64 -8.48
N PHE A 184 -4.23 -5.70 -9.03
CA PHE A 184 -2.83 -6.08 -8.89
C PHE A 184 -2.11 -5.84 -10.20
N TYR A 185 -1.01 -5.09 -10.13
CA TYR A 185 -0.18 -4.72 -11.27
C TYR A 185 1.26 -5.20 -11.07
N ARG A 186 1.95 -5.45 -12.18
CA ARG A 186 3.38 -5.75 -12.23
C ARG A 186 4.01 -5.07 -13.44
N MET A 187 5.32 -4.92 -13.41
CA MET A 187 6.04 -4.48 -14.61
C MET A 187 5.94 -5.56 -15.68
N GLY A 188 5.51 -5.17 -16.88
CA GLY A 188 5.50 -6.05 -18.05
C GLY A 188 6.92 -6.45 -18.45
N SER A 189 7.10 -7.67 -18.90
CA SER A 189 8.37 -8.10 -19.49
C SER A 189 8.60 -7.42 -20.84
N ALA A 190 9.85 -7.32 -21.27
CA ALA A 190 10.18 -6.82 -22.63
C ALA A 190 9.50 -7.66 -23.74
N ALA A 191 9.08 -8.89 -23.44
CA ALA A 191 8.30 -9.74 -24.35
C ALA A 191 6.83 -9.31 -24.44
N ASP A 192 6.24 -8.84 -23.33
CA ASP A 192 4.84 -8.39 -23.27
C ASP A 192 4.63 -7.03 -23.99
N LEU A 193 5.70 -6.27 -24.24
CA LEU A 193 5.66 -4.96 -24.91
C LEU A 193 5.74 -5.04 -26.44
N ARG A 194 5.90 -6.25 -27.02
CA ARG A 194 6.04 -6.48 -28.47
C ARG A 194 4.86 -7.23 -29.10
N ALA A 195 3.84 -7.53 -28.35
CA ALA A 195 2.60 -8.17 -28.81
C ALA A 195 1.47 -7.15 -28.88
#